data_1a0be1c0198823882e817dc22dbdefa0
#
_entry.id   1a0be1c0198823882e817dc22dbdefa0
#
_cell.length_a   1.000
_cell.length_b   1.000
_cell.length_c   1.000
_cell.angle_alpha   90.00
_cell.angle_beta   90.00
_cell.angle_gamma   90.00
#
_symmetry.space_group_name_H-M   'P 1'
#
loop_
_entity.id
_entity.type
_entity.pdbx_description
1 polymer ?
#
loop_
_entity_poly.entity_id
_entity_poly.type
_entity_poly.pdbx_seq_one_letter_code
_entity_poly.pdbx_strand_id
1 'polypeptide(L)'
;EGDKKLKVIAFEALTNWKDYTASSALFDICKSGNKEYQAKAFAGYVRQVKSAPIHADQKLLLLRKVMPFASGNDQKLAVVKALNGNKTFLTLVYLGSLMENSALANEAGRAAATVALPPAASKEGMYGVEVKKILKKAASVIKGEESDYIKANIERWLEGMPNDDGHWHPHRNTLWEKLRVRVSRIFS
;
A
#
# COMPACT_ATOMS: atom_id res chain seq x y z
N GLU A 1 1.72 15.34 -41.29
CA GLU A 1 2.31 13.99 -40.95
C GLU A 1 3.50 14.10 -40.02
N GLY A 2 4.41 15.07 -40.17
CA GLY A 2 5.59 15.28 -39.30
C GLY A 2 5.22 15.53 -37.84
N ASP A 3 4.21 16.34 -37.57
CA ASP A 3 3.76 16.68 -36.21
C ASP A 3 3.18 15.45 -35.45
N LYS A 4 2.52 14.53 -36.14
CA LYS A 4 1.99 13.30 -35.52
C LYS A 4 3.13 12.35 -35.12
N LYS A 5 4.16 12.20 -35.95
CA LYS A 5 5.33 11.37 -35.61
C LYS A 5 6.10 11.94 -34.42
N LEU A 6 6.30 13.25 -34.38
CA LEU A 6 6.97 13.92 -33.25
C LEU A 6 6.19 13.74 -31.94
N LYS A 7 4.86 13.83 -31.96
CA LYS A 7 4.01 13.58 -30.76
C LYS A 7 4.17 12.15 -30.24
N VAL A 8 4.19 11.15 -31.12
CA VAL A 8 4.40 9.75 -30.73
C VAL A 8 5.78 9.57 -30.09
N ILE A 9 6.83 10.08 -30.72
CA ILE A 9 8.20 9.97 -30.19
C ILE A 9 8.32 10.66 -28.82
N ALA A 10 7.78 11.87 -28.69
CA ALA A 10 7.80 12.61 -27.43
C ALA A 10 7.03 11.85 -26.32
N PHE A 11 5.88 11.26 -26.67
CA PHE A 11 5.09 10.46 -25.72
C PHE A 11 5.83 9.19 -25.29
N GLU A 12 6.48 8.49 -26.21
CA GLU A 12 7.30 7.33 -25.87
C GLU A 12 8.49 7.70 -24.98
N ALA A 13 9.14 8.81 -25.25
CA ALA A 13 10.20 9.33 -24.40
C ALA A 13 9.68 9.60 -22.97
N LEU A 14 8.54 10.27 -22.82
CA LEU A 14 7.91 10.54 -21.53
C LEU A 14 7.55 9.24 -20.77
N THR A 15 6.94 8.28 -21.46
CA THR A 15 6.55 7.02 -20.83
C THR A 15 7.73 6.17 -20.42
N ASN A 16 8.86 6.27 -21.11
CA ASN A 16 10.10 5.54 -20.80
C ASN A 16 11.06 6.32 -19.91
N TRP A 17 10.72 7.54 -19.53
CA TRP A 17 11.56 8.36 -18.66
C TRP A 17 11.85 7.66 -17.34
N LYS A 18 13.12 7.63 -16.94
CA LYS A 18 13.57 6.80 -15.82
C LYS A 18 13.23 7.41 -14.45
N ASP A 19 13.23 8.70 -14.35
CA ASP A 19 12.94 9.41 -13.12
C ASP A 19 11.48 9.90 -13.06
N TYR A 20 11.12 10.45 -11.93
CA TYR A 20 9.75 10.86 -11.61
C TYR A 20 9.39 12.26 -12.17
N THR A 21 10.33 13.00 -12.78
CA THR A 21 10.08 14.36 -13.26
C THR A 21 9.04 14.44 -14.39
N ALA A 22 8.90 13.38 -15.19
CA ALA A 22 7.88 13.29 -16.23
C ALA A 22 6.48 12.92 -15.69
N SER A 23 6.34 12.58 -14.43
CA SER A 23 5.07 12.10 -13.85
C SER A 23 3.94 13.14 -13.97
N SER A 24 4.22 14.44 -13.84
CA SER A 24 3.21 15.48 -14.01
C SER A 24 2.60 15.47 -15.41
N ALA A 25 3.44 15.41 -16.45
CA ALA A 25 2.98 15.36 -17.84
C ALA A 25 2.19 14.07 -18.13
N LEU A 26 2.62 12.93 -17.58
CA LEU A 26 1.87 11.67 -17.70
C LEU A 26 0.51 11.74 -16.99
N PHE A 27 0.45 12.40 -15.83
CA PHE A 27 -0.82 12.61 -15.13
C PHE A 27 -1.80 13.46 -15.94
N ASP A 28 -1.32 14.54 -16.57
CA ASP A 28 -2.15 15.40 -17.42
C ASP A 28 -2.70 14.64 -18.63
N ILE A 29 -1.91 13.72 -19.21
CA ILE A 29 -2.38 12.83 -20.27
C ILE A 29 -3.46 11.86 -19.74
N CYS A 30 -3.28 11.28 -18.54
CA CYS A 30 -4.32 10.45 -17.92
C CYS A 30 -5.63 11.22 -17.71
N LYS A 31 -5.53 12.48 -17.28
CA LYS A 31 -6.67 13.37 -17.02
C LYS A 31 -7.37 13.83 -18.31
N SER A 32 -6.65 13.98 -19.43
CA SER A 32 -7.19 14.46 -20.68
C SER A 32 -8.24 13.53 -21.30
N GLY A 33 -8.31 12.26 -20.87
CA GLY A 33 -9.24 11.27 -21.42
C GLY A 33 -8.89 10.78 -22.82
N ASN A 34 -7.70 11.11 -23.33
CA ASN A 34 -7.26 10.63 -24.65
C ASN A 34 -6.99 9.12 -24.60
N LYS A 35 -7.92 8.35 -25.17
CA LYS A 35 -7.91 6.88 -25.16
C LYS A 35 -6.67 6.27 -25.82
N GLU A 36 -6.08 6.94 -26.79
CA GLU A 36 -4.89 6.47 -27.53
C GLU A 36 -3.66 6.38 -26.61
N TYR A 37 -3.48 7.35 -25.73
CA TYR A 37 -2.30 7.46 -24.87
C TYR A 37 -2.53 7.08 -23.42
N GLN A 38 -3.78 7.04 -22.98
CA GLN A 38 -4.17 6.88 -21.56
C GLN A 38 -3.55 5.64 -20.90
N ALA A 39 -3.62 4.49 -21.55
CA ALA A 39 -3.13 3.24 -20.94
C ALA A 39 -1.61 3.25 -20.70
N LYS A 40 -0.84 3.70 -21.68
CA LYS A 40 0.63 3.84 -21.55
C LYS A 40 1.01 4.94 -20.56
N ALA A 41 0.30 6.08 -20.59
CA ALA A 41 0.53 7.19 -19.65
C ALA A 41 0.27 6.75 -18.20
N PHE A 42 -0.82 6.03 -17.97
CA PHE A 42 -1.17 5.50 -16.65
C PHE A 42 -0.10 4.53 -16.13
N ALA A 43 0.31 3.57 -16.93
CA ALA A 43 1.36 2.62 -16.58
C ALA A 43 2.70 3.32 -16.30
N GLY A 44 3.08 4.29 -17.15
CA GLY A 44 4.27 5.12 -16.97
C GLY A 44 4.23 5.92 -15.67
N TYR A 45 3.10 6.57 -15.39
CA TYR A 45 2.89 7.33 -14.16
C TYR A 45 3.05 6.45 -12.91
N VAL A 46 2.33 5.33 -12.85
CA VAL A 46 2.38 4.41 -11.71
C VAL A 46 3.79 3.88 -11.47
N ARG A 47 4.51 3.52 -12.55
CA ARG A 47 5.90 3.06 -12.47
C ARG A 47 6.82 4.15 -11.92
N GLN A 48 6.74 5.37 -12.45
CA GLN A 48 7.60 6.48 -12.03
C GLN A 48 7.34 6.86 -10.57
N VAL A 49 6.08 6.96 -10.14
CA VAL A 49 5.73 7.25 -8.74
C VAL A 49 6.21 6.15 -7.81
N LYS A 50 6.05 4.87 -8.19
CA LYS A 50 6.53 3.74 -7.39
C LYS A 50 8.03 3.82 -7.11
N SER A 51 8.83 4.13 -8.14
CA SER A 51 10.29 4.20 -8.05
C SER A 51 10.83 5.56 -7.57
N ALA A 52 9.97 6.58 -7.44
CA ALA A 52 10.39 7.92 -7.05
C ALA A 52 11.10 7.94 -5.68
N PRO A 53 12.19 8.69 -5.51
CA PRO A 53 12.88 8.86 -4.23
C PRO A 53 12.18 9.91 -3.35
N ILE A 54 10.89 9.68 -3.07
CA ILE A 54 10.04 10.56 -2.26
C ILE A 54 9.45 9.78 -1.08
N HIS A 55 8.93 10.48 -0.08
CA HIS A 55 8.33 9.86 1.10
C HIS A 55 7.14 8.95 0.74
N ALA A 56 6.97 7.90 1.53
CA ALA A 56 5.92 6.90 1.32
C ALA A 56 4.51 7.52 1.25
N ASP A 57 4.20 8.49 2.11
CA ASP A 57 2.89 9.16 2.09
C ASP A 57 2.71 10.05 0.85
N GLN A 58 3.77 10.64 0.32
CA GLN A 58 3.71 11.36 -0.96
C GLN A 58 3.41 10.39 -2.12
N LYS A 59 4.05 9.20 -2.14
CA LYS A 59 3.71 8.14 -3.11
C LYS A 59 2.24 7.76 -3.03
N LEU A 60 1.74 7.54 -1.81
CA LEU A 60 0.33 7.23 -1.59
C LEU A 60 -0.59 8.31 -2.18
N LEU A 61 -0.34 9.58 -1.88
CA LEU A 61 -1.14 10.69 -2.39
C LEU A 61 -1.16 10.74 -3.91
N LEU A 62 0.00 10.58 -4.56
CA LEU A 62 0.12 10.59 -6.01
C LEU A 62 -0.61 9.39 -6.64
N LEU A 63 -0.47 8.19 -6.07
CA LEU A 63 -1.15 6.99 -6.55
C LEU A 63 -2.68 7.07 -6.35
N ARG A 64 -3.14 7.63 -5.23
CA ARG A 64 -4.56 7.93 -5.03
C ARG A 64 -5.10 8.94 -6.03
N LYS A 65 -4.30 9.96 -6.36
CA LYS A 65 -4.69 11.02 -7.30
C LYS A 65 -4.94 10.48 -8.72
N VAL A 66 -4.21 9.46 -9.17
CA VAL A 66 -4.39 8.88 -10.50
C VAL A 66 -5.49 7.80 -10.55
N MET A 67 -5.86 7.20 -9.42
CA MET A 67 -6.82 6.10 -9.34
C MET A 67 -8.18 6.38 -10.04
N PRO A 68 -8.79 7.59 -9.93
CA PRO A 68 -10.05 7.89 -10.63
C PRO A 68 -9.95 7.88 -12.15
N PHE A 69 -8.75 7.99 -12.71
CA PHE A 69 -8.50 7.99 -14.15
C PHE A 69 -8.16 6.61 -14.70
N ALA A 70 -8.22 5.57 -13.86
CA ALA A 70 -8.05 4.19 -14.29
C ALA A 70 -9.21 3.76 -15.20
N SER A 71 -8.90 3.31 -16.41
CA SER A 71 -9.88 2.88 -17.41
C SER A 71 -10.48 1.48 -17.14
N GLY A 72 -9.91 0.74 -16.18
CA GLY A 72 -10.39 -0.60 -15.82
C GLY A 72 -9.70 -1.16 -14.58
N ASN A 73 -10.09 -2.38 -14.20
CA ASN A 73 -9.57 -3.02 -12.98
C ASN A 73 -8.07 -3.31 -13.04
N ASP A 74 -7.52 -3.62 -14.22
CA ASP A 74 -6.08 -3.89 -14.37
C ASP A 74 -5.23 -2.67 -13.98
N GLN A 75 -5.66 -1.47 -14.38
CA GLN A 75 -4.99 -0.24 -13.98
C GLN A 75 -5.13 0.04 -12.48
N LYS A 76 -6.31 -0.22 -11.90
CA LYS A 76 -6.51 -0.12 -10.45
C LYS A 76 -5.64 -1.12 -9.68
N LEU A 77 -5.55 -2.35 -10.16
CA LEU A 77 -4.66 -3.38 -9.60
C LEU A 77 -3.18 -2.97 -9.69
N ALA A 78 -2.77 -2.32 -10.79
CA ALA A 78 -1.41 -1.79 -10.91
C ALA A 78 -1.09 -0.76 -9.81
N VAL A 79 -2.06 0.10 -9.45
CA VAL A 79 -1.91 1.04 -8.31
C VAL A 79 -1.81 0.29 -6.99
N VAL A 80 -2.66 -0.71 -6.75
CA VAL A 80 -2.58 -1.55 -5.52
C VAL A 80 -1.21 -2.22 -5.42
N LYS A 81 -0.71 -2.81 -6.51
CA LYS A 81 0.63 -3.42 -6.56
C LYS A 81 1.76 -2.41 -6.35
N ALA A 82 1.58 -1.17 -6.78
CA ALA A 82 2.57 -0.12 -6.54
C ALA A 82 2.63 0.32 -5.07
N LEU A 83 1.52 0.17 -4.32
CA LEU A 83 1.45 0.42 -2.88
C LEU A 83 2.01 -0.73 -2.03
N ASN A 84 2.21 -1.91 -2.61
CA ASN A 84 2.79 -3.05 -1.91
C ASN A 84 4.21 -2.70 -1.42
N GLY A 85 4.42 -2.77 -0.11
CA GLY A 85 5.68 -2.36 0.51
C GLY A 85 5.78 -0.87 0.90
N ASN A 86 4.77 -0.05 0.59
CA ASN A 86 4.69 1.34 1.06
C ASN A 86 4.21 1.37 2.53
N LYS A 87 5.13 1.09 3.47
CA LYS A 87 4.85 0.78 4.88
C LYS A 87 4.47 2.01 5.69
N THR A 88 3.26 2.55 5.47
CA THR A 88 2.68 3.61 6.30
C THR A 88 1.27 3.25 6.73
N PHE A 89 0.84 3.78 7.88
CA PHE A 89 -0.53 3.57 8.38
C PHE A 89 -1.57 4.11 7.40
N LEU A 90 -1.32 5.25 6.76
CA LEU A 90 -2.23 5.83 5.76
C LEU A 90 -2.39 4.91 4.54
N THR A 91 -1.29 4.24 4.11
CA THR A 91 -1.37 3.23 3.04
C THR A 91 -2.22 2.04 3.46
N LEU A 92 -2.05 1.54 4.70
CA LEU A 92 -2.86 0.44 5.22
C LEU A 92 -4.35 0.79 5.23
N VAL A 93 -4.71 1.97 5.73
CA VAL A 93 -6.11 2.45 5.75
C VAL A 93 -6.68 2.55 4.34
N TYR A 94 -5.91 3.07 3.39
CA TYR A 94 -6.35 3.16 2.00
C TYR A 94 -6.54 1.78 1.36
N LEU A 95 -5.62 0.84 1.56
CA LEU A 95 -5.78 -0.54 1.12
C LEU A 95 -7.01 -1.21 1.77
N GLY A 96 -7.27 -0.91 3.04
CA GLY A 96 -8.48 -1.31 3.75
C GLY A 96 -9.76 -0.87 3.04
N SER A 97 -9.81 0.37 2.55
CA SER A 97 -10.95 0.88 1.80
C SER A 97 -11.10 0.23 0.42
N LEU A 98 -10.00 -0.12 -0.24
CA LEU A 98 -10.03 -0.79 -1.55
C LEU A 98 -10.54 -2.23 -1.49
N MET A 99 -10.49 -2.88 -0.33
CA MET A 99 -11.08 -4.21 -0.12
C MET A 99 -12.61 -4.24 -0.23
N GLU A 100 -13.30 -3.09 -0.24
CA GLU A 100 -14.75 -3.01 -0.54
C GLU A 100 -15.06 -3.32 -2.01
N ASN A 101 -14.11 -3.13 -2.89
CA ASN A 101 -14.25 -3.46 -4.30
C ASN A 101 -13.84 -4.92 -4.54
N SER A 102 -14.79 -5.77 -4.90
CA SER A 102 -14.56 -7.21 -5.10
C SER A 102 -13.44 -7.54 -6.10
N ALA A 103 -13.26 -6.70 -7.13
CA ALA A 103 -12.22 -6.89 -8.13
C ALA A 103 -10.80 -6.56 -7.60
N LEU A 104 -10.71 -5.77 -6.54
CA LEU A 104 -9.44 -5.35 -5.93
C LEU A 104 -9.17 -6.05 -4.60
N ALA A 105 -10.22 -6.63 -3.97
CA ALA A 105 -10.21 -7.08 -2.58
C ALA A 105 -9.06 -8.04 -2.27
N ASN A 106 -8.83 -9.04 -3.12
CA ASN A 106 -7.77 -10.02 -2.90
C ASN A 106 -6.38 -9.37 -2.91
N GLU A 107 -6.07 -8.58 -3.93
CA GLU A 107 -4.76 -7.93 -4.06
C GLU A 107 -4.55 -6.86 -2.99
N ALA A 108 -5.60 -6.08 -2.68
CA ALA A 108 -5.57 -5.10 -1.59
C ALA A 108 -5.36 -5.76 -0.22
N GLY A 109 -5.98 -6.91 0.01
CA GLY A 109 -5.76 -7.70 1.24
C GLY A 109 -4.32 -8.21 1.36
N ARG A 110 -3.75 -8.74 0.29
CA ARG A 110 -2.34 -9.17 0.25
C ARG A 110 -1.38 -8.00 0.49
N ALA A 111 -1.62 -6.87 -0.17
CA ALA A 111 -0.83 -5.66 0.03
C ALA A 111 -0.96 -5.13 1.47
N ALA A 112 -2.17 -5.14 2.05
CA ALA A 112 -2.40 -4.74 3.43
C ALA A 112 -1.63 -5.62 4.43
N ALA A 113 -1.61 -6.94 4.22
CA ALA A 113 -0.80 -7.86 5.01
C ALA A 113 0.70 -7.53 4.91
N THR A 114 1.22 -7.31 3.69
CA THR A 114 2.63 -6.94 3.47
C THR A 114 3.01 -5.61 4.15
N VAL A 115 2.08 -4.64 4.13
CA VAL A 115 2.30 -3.31 4.73
C VAL A 115 2.28 -3.39 6.26
N ALA A 116 1.35 -4.15 6.85
CA ALA A 116 1.12 -4.16 8.30
C ALA A 116 1.97 -5.17 9.07
N LEU A 117 2.25 -6.32 8.46
CA LEU A 117 3.01 -7.38 9.14
C LEU A 117 4.50 -7.04 9.23
N PRO A 118 5.18 -7.49 10.29
CA PRO A 118 6.62 -7.35 10.39
C PRO A 118 7.32 -8.15 9.28
N PRO A 119 8.47 -7.67 8.77
CA PRO A 119 9.36 -8.51 7.97
C PRO A 119 9.81 -9.73 8.79
N ALA A 120 10.15 -10.83 8.12
CA ALA A 120 10.52 -12.10 8.78
C ALA A 120 11.61 -11.97 9.86
N ALA A 121 12.53 -11.00 9.73
CA ALA A 121 13.62 -10.75 10.66
C ALA A 121 13.31 -9.66 11.71
N SER A 122 12.11 -9.06 11.72
CA SER A 122 11.74 -7.95 12.59
C SER A 122 10.50 -8.28 13.39
N LYS A 123 10.39 -7.69 14.59
CA LYS A 123 9.15 -7.70 15.39
C LYS A 123 8.34 -6.40 15.23
N GLU A 124 8.78 -5.51 14.34
CA GLU A 124 8.18 -4.19 14.14
C GLU A 124 7.11 -4.27 13.04
N GLY A 125 5.89 -4.63 13.42
CA GLY A 125 4.69 -4.54 12.60
C GLY A 125 3.76 -3.44 13.10
N MET A 126 2.72 -3.16 12.33
CA MET A 126 1.69 -2.20 12.74
C MET A 126 0.70 -2.87 13.70
N TYR A 127 0.20 -2.10 14.66
CA TYR A 127 -0.80 -2.57 15.66
C TYR A 127 -1.79 -1.46 16.00
N GLY A 128 -2.86 -1.82 16.71
CA GLY A 128 -3.97 -0.96 17.10
C GLY A 128 -5.31 -1.42 16.54
N VAL A 129 -6.41 -0.81 17.00
CA VAL A 129 -7.79 -1.20 16.66
C VAL A 129 -8.02 -1.26 15.16
N GLU A 130 -7.64 -0.20 14.46
CA GLU A 130 -7.89 -0.08 13.02
C GLU A 130 -7.03 -1.07 12.22
N VAL A 131 -5.78 -1.30 12.63
CA VAL A 131 -4.90 -2.33 12.03
C VAL A 131 -5.53 -3.71 12.19
N LYS A 132 -6.01 -4.03 13.41
CA LYS A 132 -6.69 -5.29 13.71
C LYS A 132 -7.93 -5.51 12.84
N LYS A 133 -8.75 -4.48 12.67
CA LYS A 133 -9.94 -4.50 11.80
C LYS A 133 -9.57 -4.74 10.34
N ILE A 134 -8.58 -4.00 9.81
CA ILE A 134 -8.14 -4.13 8.43
C ILE A 134 -7.52 -5.51 8.18
N LEU A 135 -6.66 -6.02 9.07
CA LEU A 135 -6.05 -7.33 8.93
C LEU A 135 -7.08 -8.48 9.00
N LYS A 136 -8.08 -8.41 9.87
CA LYS A 136 -9.19 -9.38 9.89
C LYS A 136 -9.94 -9.39 8.57
N LYS A 137 -10.23 -8.21 8.01
CA LYS A 137 -10.84 -8.08 6.70
C LYS A 137 -9.92 -8.64 5.59
N ALA A 138 -8.62 -8.35 5.62
CA ALA A 138 -7.65 -8.90 4.69
C ALA A 138 -7.67 -10.44 4.71
N ALA A 139 -7.63 -11.07 5.89
CA ALA A 139 -7.70 -12.52 6.02
C ALA A 139 -8.99 -13.12 5.40
N SER A 140 -10.12 -12.40 5.44
CA SER A 140 -11.39 -12.87 4.86
C SER A 140 -11.44 -12.79 3.33
N VAL A 141 -10.68 -11.89 2.70
CA VAL A 141 -10.74 -11.65 1.25
C VAL A 141 -9.59 -12.29 0.46
N ILE A 142 -8.47 -12.61 1.13
CA ILE A 142 -7.30 -13.23 0.48
C ILE A 142 -7.62 -14.64 0.02
N LYS A 143 -7.34 -14.95 -1.25
CA LYS A 143 -7.59 -16.24 -1.90
C LYS A 143 -6.40 -16.62 -2.80
N GLY A 144 -6.40 -17.90 -3.22
CA GLY A 144 -5.43 -18.43 -4.16
C GLY A 144 -4.14 -18.87 -3.51
N GLU A 145 -3.09 -18.97 -4.30
CA GLU A 145 -1.78 -19.46 -3.88
C GLU A 145 -1.24 -18.67 -2.67
N GLU A 146 -0.57 -19.34 -1.74
CA GLU A 146 -0.04 -18.79 -0.49
C GLU A 146 -1.09 -18.15 0.45
N SER A 147 -2.39 -18.25 0.14
CA SER A 147 -3.42 -17.62 0.99
C SER A 147 -3.37 -18.11 2.43
N ASP A 148 -3.17 -19.40 2.64
CA ASP A 148 -3.17 -20.01 3.98
C ASP A 148 -1.95 -19.56 4.78
N TYR A 149 -0.78 -19.46 4.13
CA TYR A 149 0.42 -18.92 4.76
C TYR A 149 0.24 -17.46 5.20
N ILE A 150 -0.32 -16.62 4.32
CA ILE A 150 -0.56 -15.19 4.64
C ILE A 150 -1.58 -15.08 5.78
N LYS A 151 -2.68 -15.84 5.73
CA LYS A 151 -3.70 -15.86 6.79
C LYS A 151 -3.14 -16.30 8.12
N ALA A 152 -2.36 -17.38 8.15
CA ALA A 152 -1.71 -17.85 9.38
C ALA A 152 -0.75 -16.81 9.98
N ASN A 153 -0.04 -16.05 9.14
CA ASN A 153 0.80 -14.95 9.62
C ASN A 153 -0.02 -13.78 10.18
N ILE A 154 -1.14 -13.44 9.55
CA ILE A 154 -2.09 -12.44 10.08
C ILE A 154 -2.62 -12.90 11.43
N GLU A 155 -3.11 -14.12 11.55
CA GLU A 155 -3.68 -14.67 12.79
C GLU A 155 -2.66 -14.65 13.93
N ARG A 156 -1.45 -15.15 13.69
CA ARG A 156 -0.34 -15.09 14.66
C ARG A 156 -0.02 -13.66 15.11
N TRP A 157 -0.05 -12.70 14.19
CA TRP A 157 0.18 -11.31 14.52
C TRP A 157 -0.96 -10.73 15.36
N LEU A 158 -2.21 -11.05 15.03
CA LEU A 158 -3.40 -10.62 15.75
C LEU A 158 -3.46 -11.18 17.16
N GLU A 159 -3.05 -12.44 17.37
CA GLU A 159 -2.97 -13.08 18.71
C GLU A 159 -1.92 -12.41 19.59
N GLY A 160 -0.79 -12.01 19.01
CA GLY A 160 0.27 -11.28 19.71
C GLY A 160 -0.02 -9.81 19.96
N MET A 161 -1.06 -9.25 19.36
CA MET A 161 -1.43 -7.84 19.58
C MET A 161 -1.96 -7.63 21.00
N PRO A 162 -1.55 -6.54 21.66
CA PRO A 162 -2.12 -6.16 22.94
C PRO A 162 -3.64 -6.03 22.85
N ASN A 163 -4.35 -6.43 23.92
CA ASN A 163 -5.76 -6.09 24.06
C ASN A 163 -5.87 -4.57 24.07
N ASP A 164 -6.68 -4.07 23.15
CA ASP A 164 -6.82 -2.65 22.92
C ASP A 164 -7.81 -2.08 23.95
N ASP A 165 -7.26 -1.37 24.91
CA ASP A 165 -8.01 -0.58 25.91
C ASP A 165 -8.28 0.85 25.43
N GLY A 166 -8.08 1.12 24.14
CA GLY A 166 -8.22 2.43 23.52
C GLY A 166 -7.04 3.37 23.75
N HIS A 167 -6.01 2.91 24.45
CA HIS A 167 -4.78 3.67 24.66
C HIS A 167 -3.69 3.25 23.67
N TRP A 168 -3.00 4.22 23.10
CA TRP A 168 -1.82 3.96 22.27
C TRP A 168 -0.65 3.56 23.18
N HIS A 169 -0.22 2.31 23.08
CA HIS A 169 0.96 1.81 23.81
C HIS A 169 2.14 1.71 22.84
N PRO A 170 3.04 2.71 22.78
CA PRO A 170 4.27 2.56 22.03
C PRO A 170 5.15 1.53 22.74
N HIS A 171 5.33 0.38 22.12
CA HIS A 171 6.28 -0.65 22.55
C HIS A 171 6.01 -1.32 23.90
N ARG A 172 5.17 -2.35 23.91
CA ARG A 172 4.89 -3.21 25.09
C ARG A 172 6.08 -4.04 25.59
N ASN A 173 7.28 -3.87 25.01
CA ASN A 173 8.52 -4.51 25.42
C ASN A 173 9.59 -3.49 25.86
N THR A 174 9.20 -2.34 26.33
CA THR A 174 10.17 -1.39 26.90
C THR A 174 10.73 -1.91 28.23
N LEU A 175 11.96 -1.54 28.52
CA LEU A 175 12.64 -1.82 29.80
C LEU A 175 11.74 -1.48 31.00
N TRP A 176 10.87 -0.48 30.88
CA TRP A 176 9.91 -0.03 31.88
C TRP A 176 8.80 -1.05 32.21
N GLU A 177 8.26 -1.78 31.25
CA GLU A 177 7.28 -2.83 31.57
C GLU A 177 7.93 -4.03 32.25
N LYS A 178 9.14 -4.40 31.83
CA LYS A 178 9.94 -5.43 32.51
C LYS A 178 10.28 -5.03 33.94
N LEU A 179 10.55 -3.75 34.20
CA LEU A 179 10.81 -3.20 35.52
C LEU A 179 9.51 -3.14 36.35
N ARG A 180 8.39 -2.71 35.78
CA ARG A 180 7.10 -2.61 36.49
C ARG A 180 6.61 -3.98 37.00
N VAL A 181 6.72 -5.01 36.16
CA VAL A 181 6.38 -6.40 36.56
C VAL A 181 7.35 -6.92 37.64
N ARG A 182 8.62 -6.51 37.61
CA ARG A 182 9.59 -6.90 38.61
C ARG A 182 9.39 -6.19 39.95
N VAL A 183 9.03 -4.91 39.90
CA VAL A 183 8.74 -4.12 41.12
C VAL A 183 7.45 -4.57 41.79
N SER A 184 6.39 -4.87 41.05
CA SER A 184 5.14 -5.41 41.64
C SER A 184 5.29 -6.77 42.31
N ARG A 185 6.28 -7.58 41.90
CA ARG A 185 6.60 -8.86 42.52
C ARG A 185 7.46 -8.75 43.80
N ILE A 186 8.10 -7.59 44.01
CA ILE A 186 8.93 -7.35 45.20
C ILE A 186 8.08 -6.78 46.35
N PHE A 187 6.96 -6.14 46.03
CA PHE A 187 6.08 -5.49 47.02
C PHE A 187 4.72 -6.19 47.21
N SER A 188 4.55 -7.39 46.65
CA SER A 188 3.46 -8.33 46.95
C SER A 188 4.01 -9.51 47.74
#